data_8555fda7e0b61d315d73ae6d9422ca93
#
_entry.id   8555fda7e0b61d315d73ae6d9422ca93
#
_cell.length_a   1.000
_cell.length_b   1.000
_cell.length_c   1.000
_cell.angle_alpha   90.00
_cell.angle_beta   90.00
_cell.angle_gamma   90.00
#
_symmetry.space_group_name_H-M   'P 1'
#
loop_
_entity.id
_entity.type
_entity.pdbx_description
1 polymer ?
#
loop_
_entity_poly.entity_id
_entity_poly.type
_entity_poly.pdbx_seq_one_letter_code
_entity_poly.pdbx_strand_id
1 'polypeptide(L)'
;MMSEFLLEKSWIQNQGAACTSACVLAALESLGGHDLPDLAAGSALLAGTSYAAPALLDYVSLPGRRAPLDLRIEALAAAHGLAIRSESAVVMPGWPLRPVPASVLIVHLAYGQEAPGRYGAWGWNPLLPATYSTGGHSVVLAALDPPGWTVLDPNRPKLQNWPRPGIATARTRLSLLAG
;
A
#
# COMPACT_ATOMS: atom_id res chain seq x y z
N MET A 1 -5.52 -16.43 3.94
CA MET A 1 -4.83 -15.77 2.82
C MET A 1 -5.90 -15.51 1.76
N MET A 2 -6.02 -14.28 1.29
CA MET A 2 -6.93 -13.96 0.19
C MET A 2 -6.39 -14.64 -1.08
N SER A 3 -7.28 -15.10 -1.96
CA SER A 3 -6.88 -15.75 -3.20
C SER A 3 -6.08 -14.76 -4.07
N GLU A 4 -4.90 -15.16 -4.55
CA GLU A 4 -4.08 -14.39 -5.50
C GLU A 4 -4.89 -13.95 -6.73
N PHE A 5 -5.82 -14.79 -7.15
CA PHE A 5 -6.74 -14.52 -8.26
C PHE A 5 -7.67 -13.30 -7.99
N LEU A 6 -8.15 -13.12 -6.76
CA LEU A 6 -8.97 -11.95 -6.42
C LEU A 6 -8.15 -10.68 -6.43
N LEU A 7 -6.91 -10.74 -5.95
CA LEU A 7 -5.99 -9.61 -6.00
C LEU A 7 -5.65 -9.18 -7.43
N GLU A 8 -5.36 -10.12 -8.33
CA GLU A 8 -5.07 -9.78 -9.72
C GLU A 8 -6.26 -9.12 -10.43
N LYS A 9 -7.48 -9.57 -10.16
CA LYS A 9 -8.70 -8.98 -10.73
C LYS A 9 -8.94 -7.55 -10.24
N SER A 10 -8.52 -7.24 -9.04
CA SER A 10 -8.69 -5.93 -8.41
C SER A 10 -7.56 -4.96 -8.77
N TRP A 11 -6.69 -5.31 -9.73
CA TRP A 11 -5.59 -4.43 -10.11
C TRP A 11 -6.06 -3.09 -10.66
N ILE A 12 -5.48 -2.01 -10.12
CA ILE A 12 -5.74 -0.64 -10.55
C ILE A 12 -4.44 -0.01 -11.00
N GLN A 13 -4.44 0.53 -12.23
CA GLN A 13 -3.25 1.18 -12.78
C GLN A 13 -2.94 2.48 -12.06
N ASN A 14 -1.71 2.63 -11.60
CA ASN A 14 -1.21 3.88 -11.03
C ASN A 14 -1.15 5.00 -12.07
N GLN A 15 -1.46 6.20 -11.63
CA GLN A 15 -1.29 7.44 -12.38
C GLN A 15 -0.63 8.48 -11.47
N GLY A 16 0.37 9.17 -11.96
CA GLY A 16 1.13 10.15 -11.17
C GLY A 16 1.75 9.51 -9.91
N ALA A 17 1.55 10.13 -8.77
CA ALA A 17 2.04 9.65 -7.46
C ALA A 17 0.98 8.88 -6.65
N ALA A 18 -0.07 8.35 -7.29
CA ALA A 18 -1.22 7.74 -6.63
C ALA A 18 -1.06 6.23 -6.33
N CYS A 19 0.17 5.69 -6.31
CA CYS A 19 0.41 4.27 -6.07
C CYS A 19 -0.21 3.75 -4.77
N THR A 20 -0.19 4.54 -3.69
CA THR A 20 -0.85 4.17 -2.42
C THR A 20 -2.35 4.07 -2.60
N SER A 21 -2.98 5.06 -3.25
CA SER A 21 -4.42 5.06 -3.49
C SER A 21 -4.85 3.90 -4.38
N ALA A 22 -4.08 3.59 -5.43
CA ALA A 22 -4.32 2.43 -6.28
C ALA A 22 -4.27 1.12 -5.48
N CYS A 23 -3.28 0.96 -4.60
CA CYS A 23 -3.17 -0.21 -3.72
C CYS A 23 -4.34 -0.28 -2.72
N VAL A 24 -4.77 0.85 -2.14
CA VAL A 24 -5.91 0.89 -1.21
C VAL A 24 -7.20 0.48 -1.92
N LEU A 25 -7.50 1.07 -3.08
CA LEU A 25 -8.70 0.72 -3.85
C LEU A 25 -8.69 -0.74 -4.28
N ALA A 26 -7.56 -1.24 -4.80
CA ALA A 26 -7.40 -2.66 -5.14
C ALA A 26 -7.61 -3.57 -3.93
N ALA A 27 -7.10 -3.19 -2.76
CA ALA A 27 -7.29 -3.94 -1.52
C ALA A 27 -8.76 -3.93 -1.08
N LEU A 28 -9.45 -2.79 -1.14
CA LEU A 28 -10.88 -2.69 -0.79
C LEU A 28 -11.74 -3.52 -1.73
N GLU A 29 -11.50 -3.47 -3.04
CA GLU A 29 -12.20 -4.29 -4.03
C GLU A 29 -12.00 -5.77 -3.74
N SER A 30 -10.77 -6.20 -3.49
CA SER A 30 -10.45 -7.59 -3.19
C SER A 30 -11.06 -8.10 -1.88
N LEU A 31 -11.33 -7.20 -0.93
CA LEU A 31 -12.05 -7.50 0.32
C LEU A 31 -13.58 -7.49 0.17
N GLY A 32 -14.09 -7.18 -1.01
CA GLY A 32 -15.54 -7.19 -1.32
C GLY A 32 -16.19 -5.82 -1.37
N GLY A 33 -15.42 -4.74 -1.51
CA GLY A 33 -15.94 -3.39 -1.76
C GLY A 33 -16.70 -3.31 -3.09
N HIS A 34 -17.78 -2.57 -3.10
CA HIS A 34 -18.63 -2.38 -4.28
C HIS A 34 -18.66 -0.91 -4.68
N ASP A 35 -18.79 -0.67 -6.00
CA ASP A 35 -18.92 0.68 -6.56
C ASP A 35 -17.87 1.68 -6.05
N LEU A 36 -16.62 1.21 -5.90
CA LEU A 36 -15.52 2.03 -5.46
C LEU A 36 -15.28 3.20 -6.42
N PRO A 37 -14.81 4.36 -5.91
CA PRO A 37 -14.50 5.50 -6.74
C PRO A 37 -13.36 5.18 -7.71
N ASP A 38 -13.25 5.93 -8.80
CA ASP A 38 -12.07 5.88 -9.66
C ASP A 38 -10.80 6.35 -8.93
N LEU A 39 -9.64 6.14 -9.54
CA LEU A 39 -8.36 6.46 -8.91
C LEU A 39 -8.22 7.96 -8.58
N ALA A 40 -8.76 8.86 -9.40
CA ALA A 40 -8.65 10.29 -9.17
C ALA A 40 -9.46 10.71 -7.93
N ALA A 41 -10.73 10.27 -7.85
CA ALA A 41 -11.62 10.56 -6.72
C ALA A 41 -11.12 9.86 -5.45
N GLY A 42 -10.72 8.59 -5.54
CA GLY A 42 -10.12 7.85 -4.41
C GLY A 42 -8.86 8.51 -3.89
N SER A 43 -7.97 8.98 -4.78
CA SER A 43 -6.76 9.69 -4.38
C SER A 43 -7.09 11.02 -3.69
N ALA A 44 -8.08 11.77 -4.18
CA ALA A 44 -8.52 13.02 -3.54
C ALA A 44 -9.05 12.77 -2.11
N LEU A 45 -9.77 11.68 -1.89
CA LEU A 45 -10.26 11.29 -0.55
C LEU A 45 -9.12 10.86 0.39
N LEU A 46 -8.13 10.15 -0.12
CA LEU A 46 -7.04 9.58 0.69
C LEU A 46 -5.88 10.55 0.89
N ALA A 47 -5.55 11.39 -0.09
CA ALA A 47 -4.39 12.27 -0.09
C ALA A 47 -4.73 13.77 -0.19
N GLY A 48 -6.01 14.11 -0.34
CA GLY A 48 -6.47 15.48 -0.45
C GLY A 48 -6.40 16.09 -1.86
N THR A 49 -5.72 15.45 -2.80
CA THR A 49 -5.64 15.88 -4.20
C THR A 49 -5.62 14.68 -5.14
N SER A 50 -6.08 14.85 -6.39
CA SER A 50 -6.09 13.79 -7.39
C SER A 50 -4.67 13.34 -7.74
N TYR A 51 -4.48 12.03 -7.90
CA TYR A 51 -3.22 11.40 -8.29
C TYR A 51 -2.02 11.73 -7.39
N ALA A 52 -2.26 12.05 -6.13
CA ALA A 52 -1.22 12.32 -5.15
C ALA A 52 -0.96 11.12 -4.21
N ALA A 53 0.20 11.15 -3.55
CA ALA A 53 0.49 10.27 -2.43
C ALA A 53 0.06 10.92 -1.12
N PRO A 54 -0.39 10.15 -0.11
CA PRO A 54 -0.52 10.64 1.25
C PRO A 54 0.82 11.16 1.79
N ALA A 55 0.78 12.17 2.64
CA ALA A 55 1.98 12.68 3.29
C ALA A 55 2.53 11.66 4.31
N LEU A 56 3.82 11.73 4.63
CA LEU A 56 4.44 10.79 5.60
C LEU A 56 3.71 10.76 6.94
N LEU A 57 3.26 11.90 7.44
CA LEU A 57 2.53 12.00 8.70
C LEU A 57 1.15 11.34 8.66
N ASP A 58 0.58 11.09 7.48
CA ASP A 58 -0.70 10.37 7.34
C ASP A 58 -0.59 8.90 7.77
N TYR A 59 0.61 8.33 7.76
CA TYR A 59 0.89 6.94 8.18
C TYR A 59 1.23 6.81 9.68
N VAL A 60 1.31 7.91 10.41
CA VAL A 60 1.82 7.91 11.79
C VAL A 60 0.68 7.98 12.79
N SER A 61 0.61 6.95 13.63
CA SER A 61 -0.23 6.97 14.83
C SER A 61 0.57 7.58 16.00
N LEU A 62 -0.07 8.47 16.72
CA LEU A 62 0.46 9.09 17.93
C LEU A 62 -0.29 8.55 19.16
N PRO A 63 0.25 8.67 20.40
CA PRO A 63 -0.49 8.30 21.60
C PRO A 63 -1.89 8.94 21.63
N GLY A 64 -2.94 8.13 21.71
CA GLY A 64 -4.32 8.58 21.69
C GLY A 64 -4.86 9.07 20.33
N ARG A 65 -4.07 9.02 19.26
CA ARG A 65 -4.49 9.47 17.92
C ARG A 65 -4.07 8.47 16.86
N ARG A 66 -5.05 8.00 16.10
CA ARG A 66 -4.81 7.08 14.97
C ARG A 66 -4.22 7.83 13.78
N ALA A 67 -3.53 7.09 12.92
CA ALA A 67 -3.03 7.61 11.65
C ALA A 67 -4.16 8.22 10.80
N PRO A 68 -4.01 9.44 10.27
CA PRO A 68 -5.05 10.07 9.45
C PRO A 68 -5.45 9.22 8.24
N LEU A 69 -4.50 8.53 7.61
CA LEU A 69 -4.77 7.64 6.48
C LEU A 69 -5.71 6.50 6.86
N ASP A 70 -5.53 5.90 8.04
CA ASP A 70 -6.39 4.81 8.50
C ASP A 70 -7.84 5.24 8.63
N LEU A 71 -8.09 6.43 9.16
CA LEU A 71 -9.44 6.97 9.30
C LEU A 71 -10.09 7.24 7.95
N ARG A 72 -9.31 7.75 6.97
CA ARG A 72 -9.79 8.00 5.61
C ARG A 72 -10.10 6.70 4.88
N ILE A 73 -9.26 5.68 5.02
CA ILE A 73 -9.48 4.35 4.43
C ILE A 73 -10.75 3.72 5.01
N GLU A 74 -10.93 3.74 6.32
CA GLU A 74 -12.11 3.18 6.97
C GLU A 74 -13.39 3.92 6.57
N ALA A 75 -13.34 5.24 6.47
CA ALA A 75 -14.47 6.04 6.00
C ALA A 75 -14.83 5.72 4.54
N LEU A 76 -13.82 5.60 3.67
CA LEU A 76 -14.01 5.20 2.28
C LEU A 76 -14.62 3.80 2.20
N ALA A 77 -14.08 2.84 2.93
CA ALA A 77 -14.58 1.46 2.96
C ALA A 77 -16.03 1.39 3.43
N ALA A 78 -16.37 2.10 4.51
CA ALA A 78 -17.74 2.14 5.04
C ALA A 78 -18.73 2.74 4.04
N ALA A 79 -18.34 3.79 3.30
CA ALA A 79 -19.18 4.40 2.25
C ALA A 79 -19.46 3.42 1.09
N HIS A 80 -18.65 2.37 0.93
CA HIS A 80 -18.75 1.35 -0.13
C HIS A 80 -19.03 -0.06 0.41
N GLY A 81 -19.74 -0.14 1.54
CA GLY A 81 -20.31 -1.37 2.07
C GLY A 81 -19.34 -2.29 2.81
N LEU A 82 -18.14 -1.82 3.18
CA LEU A 82 -17.15 -2.60 3.90
C LEU A 82 -16.98 -2.16 5.35
N ALA A 83 -17.04 -3.11 6.28
CA ALA A 83 -16.61 -2.92 7.66
C ALA A 83 -15.16 -3.43 7.79
N ILE A 84 -14.20 -2.52 7.80
CA ILE A 84 -12.78 -2.86 7.93
C ILE A 84 -12.12 -2.11 9.08
N ARG A 85 -10.98 -2.66 9.50
CA ARG A 85 -9.98 -1.98 10.30
C ARG A 85 -8.76 -1.70 9.44
N SER A 86 -8.29 -0.46 9.43
CA SER A 86 -7.03 -0.06 8.83
C SER A 86 -5.99 0.24 9.92
N GLU A 87 -4.77 -0.23 9.73
CA GLU A 87 -3.65 -0.02 10.65
C GLU A 87 -2.37 0.30 9.87
N SER A 88 -2.01 1.56 9.86
CA SER A 88 -0.76 2.05 9.30
C SER A 88 0.32 2.16 10.37
N ALA A 89 1.54 1.83 10.00
CA ALA A 89 2.70 1.97 10.87
C ALA A 89 3.97 2.21 10.06
N VAL A 90 4.84 3.07 10.56
CA VAL A 90 6.23 3.15 10.11
C VAL A 90 6.94 1.87 10.55
N VAL A 91 7.73 1.28 9.66
CA VAL A 91 8.50 0.07 9.95
C VAL A 91 9.98 0.33 9.80
N MET A 92 10.78 -0.30 10.64
CA MET A 92 12.24 -0.25 10.52
C MET A 92 12.70 -1.31 9.51
N PRO A 93 13.80 -1.07 8.77
CA PRO A 93 14.39 -2.08 7.92
C PRO A 93 14.62 -3.40 8.67
N GLY A 94 14.19 -4.51 8.06
CA GLY A 94 14.31 -5.84 8.68
C GLY A 94 13.18 -6.23 9.64
N TRP A 95 12.22 -5.35 9.92
CA TRP A 95 11.04 -5.75 10.68
C TRP A 95 10.19 -6.76 9.89
N PRO A 96 9.69 -7.82 10.55
CA PRO A 96 8.94 -8.85 9.87
C PRO A 96 7.62 -8.29 9.35
N LEU A 97 7.40 -8.45 8.06
CA LEU A 97 6.09 -8.28 7.45
C LEU A 97 5.38 -9.62 7.60
N ARG A 98 4.21 -9.62 8.23
CA ARG A 98 3.43 -10.85 8.42
C ARG A 98 2.05 -10.67 7.80
N PRO A 99 1.77 -11.36 6.69
CA PRO A 99 0.40 -11.50 6.21
C PRO A 99 -0.46 -12.16 7.31
N VAL A 100 -1.66 -11.64 7.49
CA VAL A 100 -2.64 -12.17 8.45
C VAL A 100 -3.84 -12.67 7.65
N PRO A 101 -4.44 -13.81 7.99
CA PRO A 101 -5.67 -14.27 7.35
C PRO A 101 -6.75 -13.18 7.33
N ALA A 102 -7.56 -13.15 6.28
CA ALA A 102 -8.63 -12.15 6.06
C ALA A 102 -8.14 -10.69 6.10
N SER A 103 -6.90 -10.46 5.73
CA SER A 103 -6.34 -9.11 5.62
C SER A 103 -5.52 -8.92 4.35
N VAL A 104 -5.39 -7.66 3.93
CA VAL A 104 -4.51 -7.22 2.86
C VAL A 104 -3.42 -6.35 3.46
N LEU A 105 -2.18 -6.58 3.05
CA LEU A 105 -1.03 -5.81 3.49
C LEU A 105 -0.49 -4.97 2.33
N ILE A 106 -0.54 -3.66 2.48
CA ILE A 106 0.11 -2.71 1.58
C ILE A 106 1.46 -2.36 2.19
N VAL A 107 2.50 -2.43 1.39
CA VAL A 107 3.87 -2.11 1.80
C VAL A 107 4.30 -0.85 1.06
N HIS A 108 4.78 0.12 1.83
CA HIS A 108 5.31 1.38 1.33
C HIS A 108 6.84 1.31 1.33
N LEU A 109 7.42 1.56 0.17
CA LEU A 109 8.84 1.37 -0.11
C LEU A 109 9.51 2.70 -0.38
N ALA A 110 10.75 2.86 0.10
CA ALA A 110 11.65 3.87 -0.41
C ALA A 110 12.60 3.22 -1.42
N TYR A 111 12.54 3.64 -2.68
CA TYR A 111 13.48 3.18 -3.69
C TYR A 111 13.60 4.13 -4.88
N GLY A 112 14.69 3.98 -5.64
CA GLY A 112 14.88 4.55 -6.95
C GLY A 112 14.78 3.49 -8.04
N GLN A 113 14.48 3.90 -9.26
CA GLN A 113 14.48 3.02 -10.42
C GLN A 113 15.92 2.85 -10.91
N GLU A 114 16.50 1.67 -10.77
CA GLU A 114 17.87 1.37 -11.25
C GLU A 114 17.91 1.11 -12.77
N ALA A 115 16.84 0.54 -13.31
CA ALA A 115 16.66 0.31 -14.73
C ALA A 115 15.17 0.10 -15.05
N PRO A 116 14.75 0.19 -16.32
CA PRO A 116 13.37 -0.11 -16.72
C PRO A 116 12.97 -1.51 -16.21
N GLY A 117 12.03 -1.53 -15.27
CA GLY A 117 11.53 -2.76 -14.69
C GLY A 117 12.33 -3.36 -13.53
N ARG A 118 13.38 -2.74 -13.07
CA ARG A 118 14.08 -3.08 -11.84
C ARG A 118 13.94 -1.94 -10.84
N TYR A 119 13.43 -2.28 -9.69
CA TYR A 119 13.33 -1.36 -8.57
C TYR A 119 14.47 -1.68 -7.61
N GLY A 120 15.45 -0.78 -7.52
CA GLY A 120 16.52 -0.85 -6.55
C GLY A 120 16.02 -0.38 -5.19
N ALA A 121 16.30 -1.14 -4.15
CA ALA A 121 16.03 -0.70 -2.80
C ALA A 121 17.06 0.36 -2.39
N TRP A 122 16.62 1.59 -2.28
CA TRP A 122 17.42 2.64 -1.66
C TRP A 122 17.12 2.63 -0.15
N GLY A 123 18.14 2.39 0.63
CA GLY A 123 18.00 2.56 2.07
C GLY A 123 17.61 3.99 2.39
N TRP A 124 16.46 4.19 3.05
CA TRP A 124 16.18 5.46 3.65
C TRP A 124 17.22 5.71 4.75
N ASN A 125 18.06 6.70 4.55
CA ASN A 125 18.96 7.17 5.57
C ASN A 125 18.45 8.53 6.05
N PRO A 126 17.95 8.65 7.30
CA PRO A 126 17.44 9.90 7.82
C PRO A 126 18.50 11.00 7.90
N LEU A 127 19.77 10.63 7.78
CA LEU A 127 20.91 11.56 7.80
C LEU A 127 21.32 12.07 6.40
N LEU A 128 20.73 11.50 5.33
CA LEU A 128 21.01 11.96 3.96
C LEU A 128 19.94 12.97 3.52
N PRO A 129 20.34 14.02 2.79
CA PRO A 129 19.38 14.97 2.24
C PRO A 129 18.33 14.29 1.38
N ALA A 130 17.13 14.87 1.35
CA ALA A 130 15.97 14.37 0.59
C ALA A 130 16.22 14.15 -0.92
N THR A 131 17.32 14.65 -1.45
CA THR A 131 17.77 14.44 -2.83
C THR A 131 18.11 12.99 -3.17
N TYR A 132 18.27 12.14 -2.17
CA TYR A 132 18.53 10.70 -2.39
C TYR A 132 17.28 9.81 -2.30
N SER A 133 16.17 10.30 -1.82
CA SER A 133 14.89 9.59 -1.88
C SER A 133 14.12 10.02 -3.12
N THR A 134 14.51 9.53 -4.27
CA THR A 134 13.87 9.91 -5.55
C THR A 134 12.48 9.33 -5.76
N GLY A 135 11.90 8.67 -4.78
CA GLY A 135 10.52 8.23 -4.85
C GLY A 135 10.19 7.19 -3.79
N GLY A 136 8.96 7.24 -3.31
CA GLY A 136 8.30 6.15 -2.62
C GLY A 136 7.44 5.35 -3.59
N HIS A 137 7.20 4.09 -3.31
CA HIS A 137 6.25 3.27 -4.03
C HIS A 137 5.44 2.43 -3.07
N SER A 138 4.22 2.09 -3.48
CA SER A 138 3.35 1.20 -2.70
C SER A 138 2.98 0.01 -3.54
N VAL A 139 2.99 -1.16 -2.92
CA VAL A 139 2.58 -2.43 -3.51
C VAL A 139 1.71 -3.20 -2.53
N VAL A 140 0.81 -4.03 -3.03
CA VAL A 140 0.09 -5.01 -2.20
C VAL A 140 0.96 -6.26 -2.08
N LEU A 141 1.24 -6.69 -0.86
CA LEU A 141 1.97 -7.92 -0.60
C LEU A 141 1.02 -9.12 -0.63
N ALA A 142 1.12 -9.94 -1.67
CA ALA A 142 0.30 -11.14 -1.85
C ALA A 142 0.87 -12.35 -1.09
N ALA A 143 2.19 -12.55 -1.17
CA ALA A 143 2.88 -13.62 -0.45
C ALA A 143 4.30 -13.24 -0.07
N LEU A 144 4.82 -13.94 0.94
CA LEU A 144 6.22 -13.92 1.33
C LEU A 144 6.82 -15.25 0.85
N ASP A 145 7.59 -15.21 -0.23
CA ASP A 145 8.23 -16.37 -0.83
C ASP A 145 9.75 -16.25 -0.67
N PRO A 146 10.32 -16.67 0.48
CA PRO A 146 11.75 -16.50 0.71
C PRO A 146 12.61 -17.06 -0.45
N PRO A 147 13.62 -16.26 -0.94
CA PRO A 147 14.10 -14.99 -0.39
C PRO A 147 13.33 -13.74 -0.82
N GLY A 148 12.23 -13.86 -1.58
CA GLY A 148 11.53 -12.75 -2.22
C GLY A 148 10.11 -12.48 -1.73
N TRP A 149 9.38 -11.73 -2.54
CA TRP A 149 7.99 -11.37 -2.34
C TRP A 149 7.18 -11.60 -3.61
N THR A 150 5.92 -12.03 -3.46
CA THR A 150 4.91 -11.91 -4.51
C THR A 150 4.06 -10.68 -4.23
N VAL A 151 4.00 -9.76 -5.18
CA VAL A 151 3.34 -8.46 -5.01
C VAL A 151 2.40 -8.13 -6.17
N LEU A 152 1.34 -7.37 -5.87
CA LEU A 152 0.57 -6.66 -6.88
C LEU A 152 1.11 -5.23 -6.96
N ASP A 153 1.77 -4.92 -8.07
CA ASP A 153 2.35 -3.61 -8.34
C ASP A 153 1.35 -2.78 -9.16
N PRO A 154 0.92 -1.59 -8.70
CA PRO A 154 -0.01 -0.75 -9.46
C PRO A 154 0.57 -0.22 -10.78
N ASN A 155 1.87 -0.35 -11.01
CA ASN A 155 2.51 -0.01 -12.28
C ASN A 155 2.53 -1.19 -13.27
N ARG A 156 2.10 -2.40 -12.86
CA ARG A 156 2.16 -3.59 -13.69
C ARG A 156 0.95 -4.48 -13.48
N PRO A 157 0.22 -4.82 -14.55
CA PRO A 157 -0.85 -5.80 -14.45
C PRO A 157 -0.25 -7.15 -14.06
N LYS A 158 -0.98 -7.93 -13.30
CA LYS A 158 -0.64 -9.25 -12.74
C LYS A 158 0.33 -9.20 -11.56
N LEU A 159 0.32 -10.26 -10.82
CA LEU A 159 1.26 -10.49 -9.73
C LEU A 159 2.71 -10.56 -10.25
N GLN A 160 3.60 -9.94 -9.51
CA GLN A 160 5.03 -9.91 -9.79
C GLN A 160 5.78 -10.71 -8.72
N ASN A 161 6.71 -11.54 -9.15
CA ASN A 161 7.65 -12.17 -8.24
C ASN A 161 8.91 -11.31 -8.14
N TRP A 162 9.16 -10.76 -6.97
CA TRP A 162 10.34 -9.98 -6.67
C TRP A 162 11.34 -10.88 -5.94
N PRO A 163 12.47 -11.24 -6.56
CA PRO A 163 13.44 -12.18 -5.98
C PRO A 163 14.17 -11.62 -4.75
N ARG A 164 14.08 -10.32 -4.53
CA ARG A 164 14.62 -9.63 -3.36
C ARG A 164 13.53 -8.74 -2.77
N PRO A 165 13.34 -8.78 -1.45
CA PRO A 165 12.40 -7.89 -0.80
C PRO A 165 12.84 -6.44 -0.95
N GLY A 166 11.88 -5.54 -1.15
CA GLY A 166 12.12 -4.12 -1.05
C GLY A 166 12.39 -3.68 0.39
N ILE A 167 12.91 -2.47 0.57
CA ILE A 167 13.03 -1.86 1.89
C ILE A 167 11.71 -1.17 2.22
N ALA A 168 10.93 -1.80 3.08
CA ALA A 168 9.72 -1.22 3.61
C ALA A 168 10.05 -0.09 4.59
N THR A 169 9.38 1.05 4.41
CA THR A 169 9.46 2.22 5.32
C THR A 169 8.18 2.41 6.12
N ALA A 170 7.07 1.94 5.58
CA ALA A 170 5.79 1.90 6.26
C ALA A 170 4.95 0.72 5.73
N ARG A 171 3.90 0.39 6.45
CA ARG A 171 2.89 -0.58 6.05
C ARG A 171 1.50 -0.10 6.39
N THR A 172 0.51 -0.54 5.64
CA THR A 172 -0.91 -0.38 5.94
C THR A 172 -1.59 -1.75 5.83
N ARG A 173 -2.23 -2.20 6.89
CA ARG A 173 -3.01 -3.44 6.92
C ARG A 173 -4.50 -3.10 6.91
N LEU A 174 -5.24 -3.72 6.01
CA LEU A 174 -6.68 -3.68 5.96
C LEU A 174 -7.22 -5.06 6.37
N SER A 175 -8.05 -5.12 7.38
CA SER A 175 -8.65 -6.36 7.88
C SER A 175 -10.16 -6.21 7.93
N LEU A 176 -10.90 -7.24 7.47
CA LEU A 176 -12.34 -7.30 7.66
C LEU A 176 -12.65 -7.38 9.16
N LEU A 177 -13.59 -6.57 9.60
CA LEU A 177 -14.15 -6.72 10.94
C LEU A 177 -15.09 -7.93 10.94
N ALA A 178 -14.90 -8.80 11.94
CA ALA A 178 -15.86 -9.89 12.16
C ALA A 178 -17.22 -9.26 12.49
N GLY A 179 -18.25 -9.65 11.74
CA GLY A 179 -19.64 -9.28 12.01
C GLY A 179 -20.17 -9.97 13.27
#